data_696869a80144b2c7efe7c705b0947a5b
#
_entry.id   696869a80144b2c7efe7c705b0947a5b
#
_cell.length_a   1.000
_cell.length_b   1.000
_cell.length_c   1.000
_cell.angle_alpha   90.00
_cell.angle_beta   90.00
_cell.angle_gamma   90.00
#
_symmetry.space_group_name_H-M   'P 1'
#
loop_
_entity.id
_entity.type
_entity.pdbx_description
1 polymer ?
#
loop_
_entity_poly.entity_id
_entity_poly.type
_entity_poly.pdbx_seq_one_letter_code
_entity_poly.pdbx_strand_id
1 'polypeptide(L)'
;AVFGDLMAGLLGAFVLVLVGVIGMQLELTSRLEAETERRQRAEEQRREALEQALAVPLAAGRVTLTDGRIGISGSVLFELNSDRLQPEGRQLLESLVPLLADYLASRDEILMVSGFTDDQPVREGNRRFADNWELSAQRSLTVTRALIAEGIPSASVFAAAFGAEQPVAPNSEPEGRASNRRVEIAPVPRGGPAGQGSGG
;
A
#
# COMPACT_ATOMS: atom_id res chain seq x y z
N ALA A 1 -67.30 -13.92 8.99
CA ALA A 1 -66.65 -13.01 9.93
C ALA A 1 -65.23 -13.47 10.33
N VAL A 2 -65.02 -14.75 10.64
CA VAL A 2 -63.73 -15.31 11.13
C VAL A 2 -62.60 -15.26 10.12
N PHE A 3 -62.87 -15.39 8.80
CA PHE A 3 -61.86 -15.40 7.74
C PHE A 3 -61.26 -13.99 7.48
N GLY A 4 -62.08 -12.94 7.61
CA GLY A 4 -61.62 -11.54 7.44
C GLY A 4 -60.70 -11.10 8.58
N ASP A 5 -60.96 -11.54 9.77
CA ASP A 5 -60.18 -11.21 10.97
C ASP A 5 -58.81 -11.90 10.95
N LEU A 6 -58.73 -13.13 10.49
CA LEU A 6 -57.48 -13.87 10.28
C LEU A 6 -56.63 -13.22 9.21
N MET A 7 -57.23 -12.80 8.09
CA MET A 7 -56.52 -12.10 6.99
C MET A 7 -56.01 -10.73 7.42
N ALA A 8 -56.76 -9.96 8.19
CA ALA A 8 -56.33 -8.67 8.74
C ALA A 8 -55.16 -8.84 9.71
N GLY A 9 -55.19 -9.88 10.57
CA GLY A 9 -54.08 -10.19 11.46
C GLY A 9 -52.78 -10.58 10.72
N LEU A 10 -52.93 -11.42 9.66
CA LEU A 10 -51.79 -11.82 8.82
C LEU A 10 -51.19 -10.65 8.06
N LEU A 11 -52.01 -9.77 7.50
CA LEU A 11 -51.58 -8.57 6.82
C LEU A 11 -50.85 -7.61 7.79
N GLY A 12 -51.41 -7.43 8.98
CA GLY A 12 -50.77 -6.61 10.03
C GLY A 12 -49.42 -7.15 10.43
N ALA A 13 -49.28 -8.45 10.65
CA ALA A 13 -48.02 -9.10 10.95
C ALA A 13 -46.99 -8.95 9.81
N PHE A 14 -47.42 -9.09 8.56
CA PHE A 14 -46.59 -8.91 7.38
C PHE A 14 -46.05 -7.46 7.25
N VAL A 15 -46.93 -6.47 7.46
CA VAL A 15 -46.53 -5.04 7.43
C VAL A 15 -45.51 -4.75 8.53
N LEU A 16 -45.69 -5.28 9.74
CA LEU A 16 -44.73 -5.09 10.85
C LEU A 16 -43.36 -5.68 10.52
N VAL A 17 -43.32 -6.88 9.95
CA VAL A 17 -42.08 -7.53 9.50
C VAL A 17 -41.42 -6.68 8.40
N LEU A 18 -42.19 -6.21 7.44
CA LEU A 18 -41.68 -5.39 6.33
C LEU A 18 -41.08 -4.09 6.85
N VAL A 19 -41.76 -3.40 7.77
CA VAL A 19 -41.24 -2.18 8.41
C VAL A 19 -39.97 -2.47 9.18
N GLY A 20 -39.90 -3.58 9.91
CA GLY A 20 -38.70 -4.03 10.62
C GLY A 20 -37.53 -4.28 9.69
N VAL A 21 -37.75 -4.97 8.55
CA VAL A 21 -36.73 -5.24 7.54
C VAL A 21 -36.23 -3.94 6.91
N ILE A 22 -37.14 -3.03 6.54
CA ILE A 22 -36.76 -1.73 5.97
C ILE A 22 -35.96 -0.92 6.99
N GLY A 23 -36.37 -0.88 8.26
CA GLY A 23 -35.62 -0.23 9.32
C GLY A 23 -34.21 -0.77 9.48
N MET A 24 -34.06 -2.10 9.46
CA MET A 24 -32.75 -2.76 9.54
C MET A 24 -31.89 -2.45 8.30
N GLN A 25 -32.46 -2.43 7.10
CA GLN A 25 -31.74 -2.07 5.88
C GLN A 25 -31.24 -0.63 5.91
N LEU A 26 -32.07 0.31 6.33
CA LEU A 26 -31.66 1.73 6.45
C LEU A 26 -30.53 1.90 7.47
N GLU A 27 -30.60 1.22 8.62
CA GLU A 27 -29.54 1.26 9.62
C GLU A 27 -28.24 0.65 9.09
N LEU A 28 -28.30 -0.48 8.40
CA LEU A 28 -27.13 -1.12 7.79
C LEU A 28 -26.49 -0.22 6.72
N THR A 29 -27.30 0.39 5.86
CA THR A 29 -26.82 1.30 4.81
C THR A 29 -26.11 2.50 5.43
N SER A 30 -26.72 3.12 6.45
CA SER A 30 -26.11 4.28 7.12
C SER A 30 -24.81 3.93 7.85
N ARG A 31 -24.69 2.74 8.41
CA ARG A 31 -23.42 2.26 9.02
C ARG A 31 -22.34 2.03 7.98
N LEU A 32 -22.68 1.44 6.83
CA LEU A 32 -21.74 1.23 5.72
C LEU A 32 -21.27 2.56 5.14
N GLU A 33 -22.17 3.52 4.94
CA GLU A 33 -21.83 4.87 4.47
C GLU A 33 -20.88 5.58 5.45
N ALA A 34 -21.19 5.54 6.76
CA ALA A 34 -20.34 6.13 7.79
C ALA A 34 -18.94 5.46 7.85
N GLU A 35 -18.85 4.15 7.63
CA GLU A 35 -17.57 3.45 7.60
C GLU A 35 -16.76 3.80 6.35
N THR A 36 -17.39 3.88 5.18
CA THR A 36 -16.72 4.30 3.94
C THR A 36 -16.20 5.73 4.03
N GLU A 37 -17.01 6.66 4.54
CA GLU A 37 -16.54 8.03 4.78
C GLU A 37 -15.36 8.12 5.76
N ARG A 38 -15.39 7.35 6.84
CA ARG A 38 -14.27 7.31 7.80
C ARG A 38 -12.99 6.79 7.14
N ARG A 39 -13.10 5.74 6.31
CA ARG A 39 -11.95 5.20 5.55
C ARG A 39 -11.40 6.24 4.57
N GLN A 40 -12.27 6.89 3.79
CA GLN A 40 -11.86 7.92 2.84
C GLN A 40 -11.14 9.09 3.55
N ARG A 41 -11.69 9.61 4.64
CA ARG A 41 -11.05 10.68 5.42
C ARG A 41 -9.69 10.25 6.00
N ALA A 42 -9.58 9.01 6.46
CA ALA A 42 -8.31 8.49 6.97
C ALA A 42 -7.25 8.36 5.86
N GLU A 43 -7.65 7.94 4.66
CA GLU A 43 -6.77 7.86 3.48
C GLU A 43 -6.33 9.26 3.00
N GLU A 44 -7.25 10.23 2.95
CA GLU A 44 -6.92 11.63 2.62
C GLU A 44 -5.93 12.22 3.62
N GLN A 45 -6.18 12.08 4.91
CA GLN A 45 -5.27 12.54 5.97
C GLN A 45 -3.89 11.88 5.90
N ARG A 46 -3.85 10.59 5.57
CA ARG A 46 -2.59 9.87 5.34
C ARG A 46 -1.82 10.46 4.18
N ARG A 47 -2.50 10.66 3.03
CA ARG A 47 -1.89 11.24 1.83
C ARG A 47 -1.35 12.63 2.10
N GLU A 48 -2.15 13.52 2.68
CA GLU A 48 -1.73 14.88 3.03
C GLU A 48 -0.51 14.90 3.96
N ALA A 49 -0.49 14.03 4.97
CA ALA A 49 0.64 13.94 5.88
C ALA A 49 1.93 13.46 5.20
N LEU A 50 1.82 12.50 4.27
CA LEU A 50 2.96 12.06 3.45
C LEU A 50 3.43 13.15 2.49
N GLU A 51 2.52 13.86 1.82
CA GLU A 51 2.84 14.98 0.94
C GLU A 51 3.59 16.08 1.70
N GLN A 52 3.13 16.42 2.90
CA GLN A 52 3.80 17.39 3.75
C GLN A 52 5.20 16.92 4.20
N ALA A 53 5.31 15.68 4.68
CA ALA A 53 6.58 15.11 5.12
C ALA A 53 7.61 15.05 3.97
N LEU A 54 7.15 14.77 2.76
CA LEU A 54 8.00 14.54 1.59
C LEU A 54 8.08 15.77 0.65
N ALA A 55 7.61 16.94 1.07
CA ALA A 55 7.51 18.11 0.20
C ALA A 55 8.84 18.48 -0.50
N VAL A 56 9.96 18.41 0.22
CA VAL A 56 11.29 18.73 -0.34
C VAL A 56 11.75 17.69 -1.38
N PRO A 57 11.77 16.37 -1.11
CA PRO A 57 12.18 15.40 -2.10
C PRO A 57 11.21 15.29 -3.29
N LEU A 58 9.92 15.56 -3.10
CA LEU A 58 8.91 15.64 -4.17
C LEU A 58 9.18 16.85 -5.09
N ALA A 59 9.40 18.06 -4.52
CA ALA A 59 9.70 19.26 -5.28
C ALA A 59 11.01 19.15 -6.07
N ALA A 60 11.97 18.38 -5.54
CA ALA A 60 13.23 18.09 -6.23
C ALA A 60 13.10 17.02 -7.33
N GLY A 61 11.92 16.41 -7.52
CA GLY A 61 11.69 15.33 -8.48
C GLY A 61 12.45 14.04 -8.18
N ARG A 62 12.96 13.88 -6.95
CA ARG A 62 13.76 12.71 -6.53
C ARG A 62 12.90 11.49 -6.20
N VAL A 63 11.66 11.73 -5.82
CA VAL A 63 10.64 10.72 -5.54
C VAL A 63 9.32 11.15 -6.16
N THR A 64 8.42 10.19 -6.34
CA THR A 64 7.01 10.43 -6.69
C THR A 64 6.11 9.99 -5.55
N LEU A 65 4.92 10.55 -5.46
CA LEU A 65 3.90 10.10 -4.52
C LEU A 65 2.61 9.84 -5.28
N THR A 66 2.20 8.58 -5.34
CA THR A 66 0.98 8.14 -6.02
C THR A 66 0.23 7.18 -5.11
N ASP A 67 -1.02 7.48 -4.81
CA ASP A 67 -1.88 6.68 -3.92
C ASP A 67 -1.23 6.32 -2.57
N GLY A 68 -0.50 7.28 -1.98
CA GLY A 68 0.19 7.09 -0.70
C GLY A 68 1.45 6.20 -0.78
N ARG A 69 1.95 5.94 -1.99
CA ARG A 69 3.18 5.17 -2.26
C ARG A 69 4.28 6.09 -2.75
N ILE A 70 5.42 6.01 -2.12
CA ILE A 70 6.62 6.78 -2.49
C ILE A 70 7.36 5.98 -3.54
N GLY A 71 7.29 6.40 -4.80
CA GLY A 71 8.00 5.76 -5.91
C GLY A 71 9.39 6.33 -6.10
N ILE A 72 10.38 5.47 -6.27
CA ILE A 72 11.77 5.83 -6.55
C ILE A 72 12.23 5.04 -7.78
N SER A 73 12.75 5.75 -8.78
CA SER A 73 13.28 5.09 -9.98
C SER A 73 14.43 4.14 -9.64
N GLY A 74 14.41 2.96 -10.25
CA GLY A 74 15.50 2.00 -10.12
C GLY A 74 16.84 2.53 -10.63
N SER A 75 16.85 3.43 -11.60
CA SER A 75 18.07 4.07 -12.11
C SER A 75 18.69 5.07 -11.13
N VAL A 76 17.90 5.61 -10.19
CA VAL A 76 18.38 6.46 -9.10
C VAL A 76 18.96 5.62 -7.97
N LEU A 77 18.34 4.48 -7.68
CA LEU A 77 18.72 3.64 -6.55
C LEU A 77 19.91 2.71 -6.84
N PHE A 78 19.93 2.09 -8.03
CA PHE A 78 20.80 0.94 -8.29
C PHE A 78 21.72 1.16 -9.48
N GLU A 79 22.88 0.53 -9.41
CA GLU A 79 23.75 0.32 -10.56
C GLU A 79 23.00 -0.48 -11.65
N LEU A 80 23.41 -0.31 -12.90
CA LEU A 80 22.78 -1.00 -14.03
C LEU A 80 22.80 -2.53 -13.85
N ASN A 81 21.65 -3.16 -14.03
CA ASN A 81 21.47 -4.62 -13.86
C ASN A 81 21.94 -5.17 -12.51
N SER A 82 21.81 -4.38 -11.45
CA SER A 82 22.29 -4.69 -10.11
C SER A 82 21.20 -4.45 -9.06
N ASP A 83 21.43 -5.00 -7.88
CA ASP A 83 20.74 -4.74 -6.62
C ASP A 83 21.60 -3.88 -5.68
N ARG A 84 22.80 -3.45 -6.12
CA ARG A 84 23.68 -2.58 -5.34
C ARG A 84 23.19 -1.14 -5.42
N LEU A 85 23.06 -0.52 -4.25
CA LEU A 85 22.79 0.91 -4.18
C LEU A 85 23.98 1.71 -4.71
N GLN A 86 23.69 2.65 -5.58
CA GLN A 86 24.66 3.67 -5.95
C GLN A 86 24.67 4.81 -4.92
N PRO A 87 25.72 5.65 -4.90
CA PRO A 87 25.88 6.71 -3.88
C PRO A 87 24.68 7.65 -3.79
N GLU A 88 24.12 8.07 -4.92
CA GLU A 88 22.95 8.95 -5.00
C GLU A 88 21.70 8.29 -4.39
N GLY A 89 21.50 7.01 -4.67
CA GLY A 89 20.41 6.22 -4.10
C GLY A 89 20.53 6.10 -2.58
N ARG A 90 21.73 5.88 -2.06
CA ARG A 90 21.99 5.85 -0.62
C ARG A 90 21.68 7.19 0.03
N GLN A 91 22.21 8.29 -0.49
CA GLN A 91 21.95 9.63 0.01
C GLN A 91 20.44 9.98 -0.01
N LEU A 92 19.73 9.54 -1.05
CA LEU A 92 18.29 9.73 -1.10
C LEU A 92 17.61 9.00 0.05
N LEU A 93 17.92 7.71 0.27
CA LEU A 93 17.33 6.93 1.38
C LEU A 93 17.69 7.53 2.74
N GLU A 94 18.93 7.94 2.97
CA GLU A 94 19.37 8.66 4.17
C GLU A 94 18.51 9.91 4.43
N SER A 95 18.21 10.69 3.38
CA SER A 95 17.36 11.88 3.49
C SER A 95 15.87 11.59 3.77
N LEU A 96 15.38 10.42 3.40
CA LEU A 96 14.00 10.00 3.63
C LEU A 96 13.78 9.43 5.04
N VAL A 97 14.79 8.81 5.65
CA VAL A 97 14.67 8.13 6.93
C VAL A 97 14.09 9.01 8.04
N PRO A 98 14.61 10.22 8.34
CA PRO A 98 14.02 11.04 9.40
C PRO A 98 12.56 11.39 9.12
N LEU A 99 12.19 11.68 7.87
CA LEU A 99 10.83 12.01 7.47
C LEU A 99 9.88 10.82 7.68
N LEU A 100 10.32 9.62 7.30
CA LEU A 100 9.57 8.38 7.48
C LEU A 100 9.47 7.97 8.96
N ALA A 101 10.52 8.17 9.73
CA ALA A 101 10.53 7.90 11.16
C ALA A 101 9.55 8.82 11.90
N ASP A 102 9.56 10.12 11.63
CA ASP A 102 8.62 11.09 12.19
C ASP A 102 7.17 10.76 11.78
N TYR A 103 6.96 10.37 10.54
CA TYR A 103 5.65 9.94 10.06
C TYR A 103 5.13 8.71 10.83
N LEU A 104 5.97 7.70 11.04
CA LEU A 104 5.61 6.46 11.74
C LEU A 104 5.42 6.65 13.24
N ALA A 105 6.10 7.64 13.87
CA ALA A 105 6.08 7.84 15.31
C ALA A 105 4.68 8.09 15.90
N SER A 106 3.77 8.62 15.09
CA SER A 106 2.39 8.95 15.49
C SER A 106 1.33 7.99 14.90
N ARG A 107 1.76 6.88 14.28
CA ARG A 107 0.84 5.97 13.54
C ARG A 107 1.13 4.52 13.85
N ASP A 108 0.07 3.70 13.85
CA ASP A 108 0.20 2.24 13.94
C ASP A 108 0.37 1.64 12.53
N GLU A 109 1.46 2.05 11.88
CA GLU A 109 1.80 1.64 10.52
C GLU A 109 3.24 1.11 10.46
N ILE A 110 3.52 0.33 9.42
CA ILE A 110 4.84 -0.18 9.06
C ILE A 110 5.10 0.12 7.59
N LEU A 111 6.36 0.15 7.18
CA LEU A 111 6.73 0.36 5.78
C LEU A 111 6.78 -0.94 5.01
N MET A 112 6.08 -1.01 3.89
CA MET A 112 6.26 -2.03 2.87
C MET A 112 7.17 -1.48 1.78
N VAL A 113 8.30 -2.13 1.55
CA VAL A 113 9.23 -1.80 0.47
C VAL A 113 9.03 -2.80 -0.67
N SER A 114 8.48 -2.35 -1.77
CA SER A 114 8.08 -3.18 -2.91
C SER A 114 9.04 -2.98 -4.08
N GLY A 115 9.58 -4.08 -4.61
CA GLY A 115 10.43 -4.08 -5.80
C GLY A 115 9.65 -4.45 -7.06
N PHE A 116 9.91 -3.73 -8.16
CA PHE A 116 9.29 -3.94 -9.47
C PHE A 116 10.36 -3.94 -10.56
N THR A 117 10.10 -4.67 -11.65
CA THR A 117 10.91 -4.70 -12.87
C THR A 117 10.06 -4.31 -14.09
N ASP A 118 10.71 -4.10 -15.22
CA ASP A 118 10.03 -4.16 -16.53
C ASP A 118 9.82 -5.63 -16.95
N ASP A 119 9.24 -5.84 -18.14
CA ASP A 119 8.98 -7.16 -18.73
C ASP A 119 10.20 -7.82 -19.40
N GLN A 120 11.34 -7.12 -19.44
CA GLN A 120 12.54 -7.70 -20.05
C GLN A 120 13.09 -8.80 -19.14
N PRO A 121 13.34 -9.99 -19.67
CA PRO A 121 13.89 -11.07 -18.86
C PRO A 121 15.30 -10.73 -18.36
N VAL A 122 15.63 -11.22 -17.19
CA VAL A 122 17.02 -11.18 -16.69
C VAL A 122 17.91 -11.86 -17.75
N ARG A 123 19.04 -11.22 -18.10
CA ARG A 123 19.93 -11.71 -19.16
C ARG A 123 20.36 -13.16 -18.92
N GLU A 124 20.32 -13.97 -19.96
CA GLU A 124 20.89 -15.32 -19.94
C GLU A 124 22.35 -15.28 -19.47
N GLY A 125 22.70 -16.19 -18.54
CA GLY A 125 24.03 -16.22 -17.93
C GLY A 125 24.21 -15.30 -16.72
N ASN A 126 23.19 -14.55 -16.31
CA ASN A 126 23.21 -13.88 -15.01
C ASN A 126 23.23 -14.92 -13.89
N ARG A 127 24.33 -14.95 -13.13
CA ARG A 127 24.50 -15.90 -12.00
C ARG A 127 23.94 -15.37 -10.68
N ARG A 128 23.44 -14.12 -10.66
CA ARG A 128 22.98 -13.46 -9.44
C ARG A 128 21.46 -13.56 -9.25
N PHE A 129 20.71 -13.55 -10.36
CA PHE A 129 19.26 -13.56 -10.34
C PHE A 129 18.74 -14.55 -11.38
N ALA A 130 17.85 -15.44 -10.99
CA ALA A 130 17.21 -16.39 -11.88
C ALA A 130 16.19 -15.72 -12.80
N ASP A 131 15.45 -14.77 -12.26
CA ASP A 131 14.33 -14.09 -12.92
C ASP A 131 14.05 -12.69 -12.35
N ASN A 132 13.00 -12.05 -12.87
CA ASN A 132 12.54 -10.74 -12.42
C ASN A 132 11.96 -10.76 -10.99
N TRP A 133 11.46 -11.89 -10.53
CA TRP A 133 11.00 -12.04 -9.14
C TRP A 133 12.16 -11.95 -8.17
N GLU A 134 13.22 -12.69 -8.46
CA GLU A 134 14.42 -12.67 -7.60
C GLU A 134 15.11 -11.30 -7.65
N LEU A 135 15.23 -10.68 -8.82
CA LEU A 135 15.80 -9.33 -8.95
C LEU A 135 15.00 -8.30 -8.13
N SER A 136 13.67 -8.31 -8.26
CA SER A 136 12.80 -7.38 -7.50
C SER A 136 12.86 -7.63 -6.00
N ALA A 137 12.94 -8.90 -5.56
CA ALA A 137 13.11 -9.27 -4.16
C ALA A 137 14.44 -8.78 -3.59
N GLN A 138 15.55 -8.98 -4.30
CA GLN A 138 16.87 -8.51 -3.83
C GLN A 138 16.94 -6.99 -3.76
N ARG A 139 16.33 -6.27 -4.71
CA ARG A 139 16.26 -4.81 -4.69
C ARG A 139 15.46 -4.28 -3.50
N SER A 140 14.28 -4.85 -3.25
CA SER A 140 13.47 -4.45 -2.10
C SER A 140 14.16 -4.77 -0.77
N LEU A 141 14.84 -5.91 -0.65
CA LEU A 141 15.64 -6.27 0.52
C LEU A 141 16.82 -5.31 0.72
N THR A 142 17.49 -4.90 -0.35
CA THR A 142 18.61 -3.95 -0.27
C THR A 142 18.15 -2.60 0.27
N VAL A 143 17.02 -2.08 -0.23
CA VAL A 143 16.44 -0.83 0.28
C VAL A 143 15.96 -0.99 1.72
N THR A 144 15.28 -2.09 2.05
CA THR A 144 14.85 -2.39 3.42
C THR A 144 16.02 -2.38 4.40
N ARG A 145 17.13 -3.05 4.06
CA ARG A 145 18.34 -3.06 4.88
C ARG A 145 18.98 -1.69 5.01
N ALA A 146 18.97 -0.90 3.95
CA ALA A 146 19.48 0.47 4.00
C ALA A 146 18.64 1.34 4.95
N LEU A 147 17.31 1.28 4.86
CA LEU A 147 16.42 2.00 5.79
C LEU A 147 16.64 1.59 7.26
N ILE A 148 16.85 0.30 7.52
CA ILE A 148 17.15 -0.21 8.87
C ILE A 148 18.51 0.32 9.34
N ALA A 149 19.53 0.29 8.50
CA ALA A 149 20.87 0.76 8.84
C ALA A 149 20.89 2.27 9.17
N GLU A 150 20.03 3.04 8.52
CA GLU A 150 19.89 4.49 8.74
C GLU A 150 18.92 4.85 9.89
N GLY A 151 18.26 3.86 10.54
CA GLY A 151 17.54 4.09 11.78
C GLY A 151 16.05 3.72 11.79
N ILE A 152 15.47 3.21 10.70
CA ILE A 152 14.10 2.65 10.76
C ILE A 152 14.14 1.34 11.57
N PRO A 153 13.29 1.19 12.60
CA PRO A 153 13.24 -0.05 13.39
C PRO A 153 12.91 -1.24 12.50
N SER A 154 13.66 -2.35 12.64
CA SER A 154 13.46 -3.54 11.81
C SER A 154 12.07 -4.15 11.92
N ALA A 155 11.38 -3.96 13.05
CA ALA A 155 9.98 -4.36 13.23
C ALA A 155 8.97 -3.45 12.51
N SER A 156 9.43 -2.34 11.93
CA SER A 156 8.59 -1.34 11.27
C SER A 156 8.80 -1.28 9.76
N VAL A 157 9.48 -2.27 9.18
CA VAL A 157 9.71 -2.33 7.72
C VAL A 157 9.82 -3.78 7.25
N PHE A 158 9.28 -4.08 6.08
CA PHE A 158 9.44 -5.37 5.41
C PHE A 158 9.54 -5.22 3.89
N ALA A 159 10.12 -6.22 3.24
CA ALA A 159 10.29 -6.27 1.79
C ALA A 159 9.17 -7.07 1.12
N ALA A 160 8.76 -6.62 -0.07
CA ALA A 160 7.86 -7.33 -0.97
C ALA A 160 8.43 -7.32 -2.39
N ALA A 161 8.07 -8.31 -3.20
CA ALA A 161 8.52 -8.44 -4.59
C ALA A 161 7.32 -8.63 -5.50
N PHE A 162 7.33 -7.98 -6.66
CA PHE A 162 6.25 -8.06 -7.65
C PHE A 162 6.76 -8.42 -9.04
N GLY A 163 8.06 -8.53 -9.27
CA GLY A 163 8.61 -8.79 -10.60
C GLY A 163 8.10 -7.79 -11.63
N ALA A 164 7.64 -8.27 -12.77
CA ALA A 164 7.07 -7.47 -13.85
C ALA A 164 5.53 -7.38 -13.83
N GLU A 165 4.87 -7.93 -12.79
CA GLU A 165 3.42 -8.19 -12.80
C GLU A 165 2.54 -6.94 -12.58
N GLN A 166 3.11 -5.82 -12.14
CA GLN A 166 2.37 -4.57 -11.89
C GLN A 166 2.99 -3.38 -12.62
N PRO A 167 2.91 -3.32 -13.96
CA PRO A 167 3.43 -2.19 -14.71
C PRO A 167 2.58 -0.94 -14.46
N VAL A 168 3.24 0.21 -14.32
CA VAL A 168 2.60 1.55 -14.20
C VAL A 168 2.60 2.29 -15.55
N ALA A 169 3.33 1.78 -16.53
CA ALA A 169 3.41 2.31 -17.89
C ALA A 169 3.59 1.16 -18.91
N PRO A 170 3.28 1.39 -20.20
CA PRO A 170 3.47 0.39 -21.23
C PRO A 170 4.93 -0.05 -21.36
N ASN A 171 5.19 -1.36 -21.38
CA ASN A 171 6.53 -1.92 -21.56
C ASN A 171 7.03 -1.83 -23.03
N SER A 172 6.16 -1.49 -23.99
CA SER A 172 6.52 -1.27 -25.39
C SER A 172 7.51 -0.13 -25.58
N GLU A 173 7.44 0.89 -24.71
CA GLU A 173 8.26 2.09 -24.79
C GLU A 173 9.40 2.07 -23.76
N PRO A 174 10.61 2.57 -24.14
CA PRO A 174 11.75 2.62 -23.21
C PRO A 174 11.47 3.41 -21.93
N GLU A 175 10.74 4.51 -22.03
CA GLU A 175 10.34 5.39 -20.93
C GLU A 175 9.37 4.67 -19.99
N GLY A 176 8.43 3.90 -20.56
CA GLY A 176 7.51 3.07 -19.79
C GLY A 176 8.25 1.98 -19.01
N ARG A 177 9.19 1.28 -19.66
CA ARG A 177 10.06 0.32 -18.96
C ARG A 177 10.88 0.97 -17.85
N ALA A 178 11.41 2.17 -18.09
CA ALA A 178 12.14 2.90 -17.05
C ALA A 178 11.26 3.23 -15.83
N SER A 179 10.01 3.59 -16.05
CA SER A 179 9.02 3.83 -14.99
C SER A 179 8.65 2.55 -14.24
N ASN A 180 8.59 1.41 -14.94
CA ASN A 180 8.28 0.11 -14.34
C ASN A 180 9.44 -0.40 -13.46
N ARG A 181 10.70 -0.12 -13.80
CA ARG A 181 11.86 -0.43 -12.96
C ARG A 181 11.95 0.54 -11.78
N ARG A 182 11.23 0.24 -10.70
CA ARG A 182 11.10 1.11 -9.53
C ARG A 182 11.11 0.35 -8.21
N VAL A 183 11.28 1.06 -7.13
CA VAL A 183 10.95 0.61 -5.78
C VAL A 183 9.89 1.56 -5.23
N GLU A 184 8.89 1.01 -4.58
CA GLU A 184 7.88 1.77 -3.87
C GLU A 184 8.03 1.53 -2.36
N ILE A 185 7.90 2.61 -1.58
CA ILE A 185 7.82 2.55 -0.12
C ILE A 185 6.43 3.04 0.27
N ALA A 186 5.65 2.18 0.91
CA ALA A 186 4.29 2.48 1.30
C ALA A 186 4.08 2.22 2.79
N PRO A 187 3.54 3.17 3.56
CA PRO A 187 3.00 2.87 4.87
C PRO A 187 1.78 1.96 4.74
N VAL A 188 1.75 0.91 5.53
CA VAL A 188 0.62 -0.02 5.61
C VAL A 188 0.25 -0.22 7.08
N PRO A 189 -1.03 -0.49 7.40
CA PRO A 189 -1.43 -0.77 8.77
C PRO A 189 -0.60 -1.91 9.37
N ARG A 190 -0.12 -1.74 10.58
CA ARG A 190 0.46 -2.85 11.33
C ARG A 190 -0.67 -3.84 11.58
N GLY A 191 -0.60 -5.03 10.98
CA GLY A 191 -1.55 -6.11 11.25
C GLY A 191 -1.47 -6.42 12.74
N GLY A 192 -2.46 -5.96 13.51
CA GLY A 192 -2.62 -6.37 14.90
C GLY A 192 -2.79 -7.88 14.95
N PRO A 193 -2.50 -8.54 16.09
CA PRO A 193 -2.84 -9.94 16.27
C PRO A 193 -4.33 -10.07 15.92
N ALA A 194 -4.66 -10.95 14.96
CA ALA A 194 -6.03 -11.24 14.56
C ALA A 194 -6.83 -11.44 15.86
N GLY A 195 -7.82 -10.57 16.07
CA GLY A 195 -8.53 -10.47 17.32
C GLY A 195 -8.86 -11.87 17.82
N GLN A 196 -8.45 -12.17 19.03
CA GLN A 196 -8.97 -13.31 19.77
C GLN A 196 -10.48 -13.11 19.80
N GLY A 197 -11.17 -13.84 18.92
CA GLY A 197 -12.61 -13.92 18.95
C GLY A 197 -12.98 -14.30 20.38
N SER A 198 -13.60 -13.39 21.11
CA SER A 198 -14.28 -13.69 22.36
C SER A 198 -15.43 -14.65 22.02
N GLY A 199 -15.09 -15.93 21.95
CA GLY A 199 -16.06 -16.99 22.08
C GLY A 199 -16.39 -17.12 23.55
N GLY A 200 -17.60 -16.73 23.90
CA GLY A 200 -18.26 -16.93 25.14
C GLY A 200 -19.74 -16.93 24.90
#